data_36966f323d21350e91a4a5748bba9b90
#
_entry.id   36966f323d21350e91a4a5748bba9b90
#
_cell.length_a   1.000
_cell.length_b   1.000
_cell.length_c   1.000
_cell.angle_alpha   90.00
_cell.angle_beta   90.00
_cell.angle_gamma   90.00
#
_symmetry.space_group_name_H-M   'P 1'
#
loop_
_entity.id
_entity.type
_entity.pdbx_description
1 polymer ?
#
loop_
_entity_poly.entity_id
_entity_poly.type
_entity_poly.pdbx_seq_one_letter_code
_entity_poly.pdbx_strand_id
1 'polypeptide(L)'
;RQYILTEDVVVETRYRTETDTWTDADGNTHTDTYQVPYDYYICTVTLENFNLSHVPVYIMSEEQLGMYATYMATLGNRPDLFPGSGYIGKYVEGSYTDYDIPPEALDDEVFAAIIKEAEKYLGYPYVWGGSSPSTSFDCSGFVSWVINHSGWDVGRLGAQGLCNICTPVPSANVKPGDLVFFTGTYDTPGVSHVGIYVGNNMMIHCGDPISYANLNLNYWQSHFYRYGRLP
;
A
#
# COMPACT_ATOMS: atom_id res chain seq x y z
N ARG A 1 -4.75 7.04 -24.73
CA ARG A 1 -4.85 5.69 -24.16
C ARG A 1 -3.65 4.90 -24.65
N GLN A 2 -2.94 4.30 -23.74
CA GLN A 2 -1.87 3.37 -24.05
C GLN A 2 -2.30 1.97 -23.62
N TYR A 3 -1.85 0.97 -24.38
CA TYR A 3 -2.11 -0.42 -24.11
C TYR A 3 -0.79 -1.12 -23.90
N ILE A 4 -0.66 -1.93 -22.85
CA ILE A 4 0.43 -2.87 -22.69
C ILE A 4 -0.14 -4.26 -22.91
N LEU A 5 0.55 -4.99 -23.76
CA LEU A 5 0.29 -6.39 -24.05
C LEU A 5 1.32 -7.19 -23.26
N THR A 6 0.85 -8.03 -22.36
CA THR A 6 1.68 -9.00 -21.67
C THR A 6 1.33 -10.40 -22.15
N GLU A 7 2.35 -11.19 -22.47
CA GLU A 7 2.21 -12.58 -22.87
C GLU A 7 2.83 -13.46 -21.78
N ASP A 8 2.05 -14.41 -21.31
CA ASP A 8 2.52 -15.45 -20.39
C ASP A 8 2.35 -16.81 -21.08
N VAL A 9 3.44 -17.57 -21.17
CA VAL A 9 3.48 -18.87 -21.84
C VAL A 9 3.78 -19.95 -20.81
N VAL A 10 2.79 -20.79 -20.58
CA VAL A 10 2.94 -22.01 -19.76
C VAL A 10 3.08 -23.20 -20.69
N VAL A 11 4.09 -24.04 -20.46
CA VAL A 11 4.32 -25.28 -21.20
C VAL A 11 3.82 -26.45 -20.37
N GLU A 12 2.86 -27.20 -20.89
CA GLU A 12 2.35 -28.43 -20.27
C GLU A 12 2.74 -29.63 -21.12
N THR A 13 3.27 -30.67 -20.49
CA THR A 13 3.45 -31.95 -21.17
C THR A 13 2.11 -32.68 -21.24
N ARG A 14 1.63 -32.87 -22.46
CA ARG A 14 0.44 -33.67 -22.76
C ARG A 14 0.84 -34.96 -23.48
N TYR A 15 -0.08 -35.91 -23.53
CA TYR A 15 0.16 -37.20 -24.16
C TYR A 15 -0.88 -37.41 -25.25
N ARG A 16 -0.42 -37.88 -26.40
CA ARG A 16 -1.28 -38.36 -27.48
C ARG A 16 -1.11 -39.86 -27.64
N THR A 17 -2.20 -40.54 -27.96
CA THR A 17 -2.18 -41.97 -28.21
C THR A 17 -1.74 -42.19 -29.66
N GLU A 18 -0.67 -42.97 -29.86
CA GLU A 18 -0.25 -43.45 -31.16
C GLU A 18 -0.42 -44.97 -31.21
N THR A 19 -0.63 -45.48 -32.41
CA THR A 19 -0.90 -46.87 -32.66
C THR A 19 -0.01 -47.38 -33.80
N ASP A 20 0.77 -48.41 -33.51
CA ASP A 20 1.52 -49.13 -34.50
C ASP A 20 0.89 -50.47 -34.80
N THR A 21 0.85 -50.79 -36.09
CA THR A 21 0.31 -52.07 -36.56
C THR A 21 1.43 -52.87 -37.26
N TRP A 22 1.65 -54.05 -36.80
CA TRP A 22 2.66 -54.95 -37.39
C TRP A 22 2.09 -56.35 -37.57
N THR A 23 2.72 -57.11 -38.48
CA THR A 23 2.26 -58.47 -38.82
C THR A 23 3.37 -59.43 -38.39
N ASP A 24 2.99 -60.50 -37.67
CA ASP A 24 3.95 -61.54 -37.26
C ASP A 24 4.26 -62.51 -38.41
N ALA A 25 5.18 -63.45 -38.14
CA ALA A 25 5.65 -64.45 -39.12
C ALA A 25 4.55 -65.42 -39.56
N ASP A 26 3.51 -65.55 -38.75
CA ASP A 26 2.35 -66.42 -39.03
C ASP A 26 1.26 -65.68 -39.79
N GLY A 27 1.44 -64.39 -40.14
CA GLY A 27 0.50 -63.57 -40.89
C GLY A 27 -0.59 -62.89 -40.06
N ASN A 28 -0.48 -62.93 -38.70
CA ASN A 28 -1.47 -62.24 -37.84
C ASN A 28 -1.06 -60.78 -37.65
N THR A 29 -2.04 -59.90 -37.70
CA THR A 29 -1.87 -58.48 -37.46
C THR A 29 -2.05 -58.12 -36.00
N HIS A 30 -1.06 -57.50 -35.44
CA HIS A 30 -1.04 -56.97 -34.07
C HIS A 30 -1.10 -55.43 -34.09
N THR A 31 -1.69 -54.86 -33.05
CA THR A 31 -1.81 -53.43 -32.87
C THR A 31 -1.35 -53.05 -31.47
N ASP A 32 -0.26 -52.29 -31.41
CA ASP A 32 0.26 -51.78 -30.16
C ASP A 32 -0.12 -50.30 -30.01
N THR A 33 -0.56 -49.93 -28.84
CA THR A 33 -1.00 -48.55 -28.51
C THR A 33 -0.11 -48.00 -27.40
N TYR A 34 0.49 -46.85 -27.66
CA TYR A 34 1.36 -46.19 -26.69
C TYR A 34 1.12 -44.71 -26.61
N GLN A 35 1.57 -44.10 -25.50
CA GLN A 35 1.41 -42.68 -25.23
C GLN A 35 2.69 -41.94 -25.59
N VAL A 36 2.60 -40.97 -26.48
CA VAL A 36 3.73 -40.11 -26.87
C VAL A 36 3.57 -38.76 -26.21
N PRO A 37 4.52 -38.31 -25.39
CA PRO A 37 4.48 -36.98 -24.80
C PRO A 37 4.73 -35.92 -25.87
N TYR A 38 4.07 -34.78 -25.73
CA TYR A 38 4.34 -33.58 -26.52
C TYR A 38 4.12 -32.32 -25.66
N ASP A 39 4.82 -31.26 -26.03
CA ASP A 39 4.69 -29.97 -25.37
C ASP A 39 3.44 -29.27 -25.90
N TYR A 40 2.59 -28.86 -24.96
CA TYR A 40 1.42 -28.06 -25.21
C TYR A 40 1.60 -26.67 -24.63
N TYR A 41 1.56 -25.67 -25.48
CA TYR A 41 1.80 -24.28 -25.10
C TYR A 41 0.48 -23.57 -24.84
N ILE A 42 0.31 -23.06 -23.63
CA ILE A 42 -0.81 -22.20 -23.25
C ILE A 42 -0.26 -20.78 -23.23
N CYS A 43 -0.68 -19.96 -24.20
CA CYS A 43 -0.35 -18.55 -24.27
C CYS A 43 -1.51 -17.74 -23.74
N THR A 44 -1.31 -17.03 -22.62
CA THR A 44 -2.26 -16.08 -22.09
C THR A 44 -1.82 -14.68 -22.48
N VAL A 45 -2.65 -14.01 -23.26
CA VAL A 45 -2.41 -12.63 -23.69
C VAL A 45 -3.33 -11.72 -22.89
N THR A 46 -2.73 -10.83 -22.09
CA THR A 46 -3.46 -9.85 -21.31
C THR A 46 -3.23 -8.46 -21.91
N LEU A 47 -4.34 -7.79 -22.25
CA LEU A 47 -4.33 -6.42 -22.74
C LEU A 47 -4.81 -5.49 -21.63
N GLU A 48 -3.90 -4.69 -21.09
CA GLU A 48 -4.24 -3.68 -20.10
C GLU A 48 -4.24 -2.28 -20.71
N ASN A 49 -5.25 -1.51 -20.37
CA ASN A 49 -5.42 -0.14 -20.84
C ASN A 49 -4.99 0.82 -19.72
N PHE A 50 -3.95 1.60 -19.95
CA PHE A 50 -3.47 2.55 -18.97
C PHE A 50 -3.55 3.99 -19.44
N ASN A 51 -3.51 4.89 -18.45
CA ASN A 51 -3.10 6.26 -18.67
C ASN A 51 -1.57 6.39 -18.52
N LEU A 52 -1.03 7.56 -18.81
CA LEU A 52 0.42 7.81 -18.74
C LEU A 52 1.03 7.61 -17.35
N SER A 53 0.22 7.67 -16.29
CA SER A 53 0.71 7.49 -14.91
C SER A 53 1.19 6.06 -14.63
N HIS A 54 0.78 5.07 -15.42
CA HIS A 54 1.20 3.68 -15.27
C HIS A 54 2.53 3.35 -15.98
N VAL A 55 2.95 4.20 -16.93
CA VAL A 55 4.16 3.95 -17.73
C VAL A 55 5.41 3.75 -16.86
N PRO A 56 5.65 4.54 -15.79
CA PRO A 56 6.82 4.36 -14.95
C PRO A 56 6.97 2.94 -14.38
N VAL A 57 5.86 2.28 -14.02
CA VAL A 57 5.85 0.91 -13.48
C VAL A 57 6.48 -0.10 -14.44
N TYR A 58 6.38 0.12 -15.74
CA TYR A 58 6.86 -0.80 -16.76
C TYR A 58 8.26 -0.50 -17.29
N ILE A 59 8.74 0.73 -17.12
CA ILE A 59 10.02 1.16 -17.68
C ILE A 59 11.09 1.46 -16.63
N MET A 60 10.70 1.59 -15.36
CA MET A 60 11.60 1.90 -14.25
C MET A 60 11.95 0.65 -13.46
N SER A 61 13.19 0.59 -12.95
CA SER A 61 13.55 -0.38 -11.93
C SER A 61 12.84 -0.06 -10.61
N GLU A 62 12.81 -1.03 -9.70
CA GLU A 62 12.20 -0.87 -8.37
C GLU A 62 12.78 0.33 -7.60
N GLU A 63 14.11 0.53 -7.66
CA GLU A 63 14.79 1.69 -7.08
C GLU A 63 14.34 3.00 -7.72
N GLN A 64 14.23 3.04 -9.05
CA GLN A 64 13.77 4.22 -9.79
C GLN A 64 12.30 4.53 -9.50
N LEU A 65 11.46 3.50 -9.31
CA LEU A 65 10.06 3.68 -8.90
C LEU A 65 9.97 4.27 -7.51
N GLY A 66 10.81 3.83 -6.56
CA GLY A 66 10.91 4.42 -5.22
C GLY A 66 11.28 5.89 -5.26
N MET A 67 12.27 6.24 -6.06
CA MET A 67 12.67 7.64 -6.29
C MET A 67 11.55 8.46 -6.94
N TYR A 68 10.88 7.90 -7.94
CA TYR A 68 9.77 8.56 -8.63
C TYR A 68 8.57 8.80 -7.70
N ALA A 69 8.21 7.81 -6.89
CA ALA A 69 7.14 7.95 -5.90
C ALA A 69 7.47 9.03 -4.86
N THR A 70 8.73 9.06 -4.37
CA THR A 70 9.21 10.10 -3.45
C THR A 70 9.15 11.49 -4.10
N TYR A 71 9.58 11.60 -5.36
CA TYR A 71 9.52 12.84 -6.12
C TYR A 71 8.08 13.33 -6.30
N MET A 72 7.17 12.44 -6.67
CA MET A 72 5.75 12.77 -6.83
C MET A 72 5.10 13.19 -5.52
N ALA A 73 5.50 12.59 -4.39
CA ALA A 73 5.01 12.94 -3.07
C ALA A 73 5.55 14.29 -2.57
N THR A 74 6.78 14.68 -2.96
CA THR A 74 7.45 15.87 -2.43
C THR A 74 7.26 17.12 -3.29
N LEU A 75 7.05 17.01 -4.59
CA LEU A 75 6.88 18.14 -5.51
C LEU A 75 5.45 18.64 -5.64
N GLY A 76 4.70 18.49 -4.55
CA GLY A 76 3.41 19.16 -4.41
C GLY A 76 2.43 18.70 -5.45
N ASN A 77 2.21 17.44 -5.43
CA ASN A 77 0.97 16.88 -5.85
C ASN A 77 0.25 17.67 -6.95
N ARG A 78 0.48 17.24 -8.16
CA ARG A 78 -0.23 17.76 -9.32
C ARG A 78 -1.18 16.69 -9.82
N PRO A 79 -2.28 16.37 -9.07
CA PRO A 79 -3.26 15.35 -9.46
C PRO A 79 -3.96 15.73 -10.77
N ASP A 80 -3.97 17.02 -11.11
CA ASP A 80 -4.40 17.54 -12.41
C ASP A 80 -3.51 17.06 -13.58
N LEU A 81 -2.21 16.86 -13.33
CA LEU A 81 -1.27 16.34 -14.33
C LEU A 81 -1.07 14.83 -14.26
N PHE A 82 -1.23 14.24 -13.07
CA PHE A 82 -0.97 12.82 -12.81
C PHE A 82 -2.12 12.17 -12.04
N PRO A 83 -3.33 12.14 -12.60
CA PRO A 83 -4.44 11.45 -11.97
C PRO A 83 -4.14 9.94 -11.94
N GLY A 84 -4.01 9.37 -10.77
CA GLY A 84 -3.68 7.94 -10.58
C GLY A 84 -2.26 7.68 -10.05
N SER A 85 -1.58 8.67 -9.50
CA SER A 85 -0.30 8.50 -8.81
C SER A 85 -0.38 7.46 -7.67
N GLY A 86 -1.56 7.23 -7.09
CA GLY A 86 -1.82 6.16 -6.14
C GLY A 86 -1.58 4.74 -6.69
N TYR A 87 -1.59 4.57 -8.02
CA TYR A 87 -1.28 3.29 -8.65
C TYR A 87 0.21 2.93 -8.53
N ILE A 88 1.08 3.91 -8.61
CA ILE A 88 2.53 3.70 -8.48
C ILE A 88 2.87 3.26 -7.06
N GLY A 89 2.21 3.83 -6.07
CA GLY A 89 2.34 3.45 -4.67
C GLY A 89 2.10 1.96 -4.40
N LYS A 90 1.26 1.32 -5.19
CA LYS A 90 0.99 -0.12 -5.10
C LYS A 90 2.21 -1.00 -5.44
N TYR A 91 3.14 -0.50 -6.26
CA TYR A 91 4.30 -1.25 -6.74
C TYR A 91 5.62 -0.82 -6.08
N VAL A 92 5.57 0.17 -5.19
CA VAL A 92 6.74 0.65 -4.46
C VAL A 92 6.68 0.10 -3.04
N GLU A 93 7.70 -0.67 -2.68
CA GLU A 93 7.84 -1.19 -1.32
C GLU A 93 7.87 -0.01 -0.33
N GLY A 94 6.81 0.12 0.49
CA GLY A 94 6.65 1.20 1.48
C GLY A 94 5.60 2.26 1.17
N SER A 95 4.94 2.22 0.02
CA SER A 95 3.78 3.07 -0.28
C SER A 95 2.50 2.24 -0.17
N TYR A 96 2.02 2.06 1.04
CA TYR A 96 0.88 1.19 1.34
C TYR A 96 -0.42 1.99 1.36
N THR A 97 -1.21 1.87 0.31
CA THR A 97 -2.64 2.22 0.35
C THR A 97 -3.48 1.04 0.85
N ASP A 98 -2.96 -0.19 0.67
CA ASP A 98 -3.58 -1.43 1.16
C ASP A 98 -2.65 -2.07 2.19
N TYR A 99 -2.97 -1.94 3.46
CA TYR A 99 -2.32 -2.63 4.56
C TYR A 99 -3.35 -3.50 5.28
N ASP A 100 -3.07 -4.80 5.35
CA ASP A 100 -3.89 -5.73 6.13
C ASP A 100 -3.59 -5.54 7.61
N ILE A 101 -4.49 -4.85 8.31
CA ILE A 101 -4.40 -4.67 9.75
C ILE A 101 -4.52 -6.05 10.42
N PRO A 102 -3.62 -6.36 11.37
CA PRO A 102 -3.71 -7.61 12.10
C PRO A 102 -5.11 -7.81 12.69
N PRO A 103 -5.79 -8.94 12.41
CA PRO A 103 -7.17 -9.16 12.87
C PRO A 103 -7.34 -8.98 14.38
N GLU A 104 -6.33 -9.40 15.17
CA GLU A 104 -6.32 -9.26 16.62
C GLU A 104 -6.29 -7.80 17.09
N ALA A 105 -5.82 -6.87 16.26
CA ALA A 105 -5.87 -5.45 16.59
C ALA A 105 -7.29 -4.90 16.50
N LEU A 106 -8.14 -5.47 15.66
CA LEU A 106 -9.53 -5.07 15.49
C LEU A 106 -10.46 -5.59 16.61
N ASP A 107 -9.95 -6.45 17.49
CA ASP A 107 -10.66 -6.87 18.71
C ASP A 107 -10.76 -5.72 19.74
N ASP A 108 -9.89 -4.70 19.64
CA ASP A 108 -10.03 -3.44 20.39
C ASP A 108 -11.07 -2.55 19.69
N GLU A 109 -12.27 -2.45 20.25
CA GLU A 109 -13.39 -1.68 19.68
C GLU A 109 -13.03 -0.21 19.45
N VAL A 110 -12.17 0.36 20.28
CA VAL A 110 -11.71 1.75 20.18
C VAL A 110 -10.82 1.91 18.96
N PHE A 111 -9.86 1.01 18.79
CA PHE A 111 -9.01 1.01 17.61
C PHE A 111 -9.82 0.73 16.34
N ALA A 112 -10.74 -0.23 16.38
CA ALA A 112 -11.61 -0.54 15.24
C ALA A 112 -12.43 0.69 14.80
N ALA A 113 -12.90 1.51 15.73
CA ALA A 113 -13.59 2.76 15.40
C ALA A 113 -12.64 3.79 14.75
N ILE A 114 -11.43 3.95 15.29
CA ILE A 114 -10.41 4.85 14.75
C ILE A 114 -10.04 4.47 13.32
N ILE A 115 -9.73 3.20 13.08
CA ILE A 115 -9.27 2.77 11.76
C ILE A 115 -10.40 2.83 10.72
N LYS A 116 -11.61 2.41 11.09
CA LYS A 116 -12.78 2.52 10.23
C LYS A 116 -13.07 3.96 9.80
N GLU A 117 -12.83 4.93 10.69
CA GLU A 117 -12.96 6.35 10.35
C GLU A 117 -11.80 6.78 9.44
N ALA A 118 -10.57 6.44 9.79
CA ALA A 118 -9.37 6.86 9.08
C ALA A 118 -9.35 6.37 7.62
N GLU A 119 -9.72 5.12 7.38
CA GLU A 119 -9.70 4.50 6.05
C GLU A 119 -10.66 5.14 5.04
N LYS A 120 -11.70 5.84 5.50
CA LYS A 120 -12.59 6.59 4.60
C LYS A 120 -11.88 7.64 3.78
N TYR A 121 -10.73 8.10 4.23
CA TYR A 121 -9.99 9.21 3.64
C TYR A 121 -8.70 8.76 2.94
N LEU A 122 -8.44 7.46 2.83
CA LEU A 122 -7.31 6.95 2.05
C LEU A 122 -7.31 7.55 0.64
N GLY A 123 -6.15 8.03 0.20
CA GLY A 123 -5.99 8.66 -1.09
C GLY A 123 -6.35 10.16 -1.13
N TYR A 124 -6.84 10.76 -0.05
CA TYR A 124 -7.07 12.21 0.01
C TYR A 124 -5.73 12.95 -0.02
N PRO A 125 -5.63 14.05 -0.80
CA PRO A 125 -4.39 14.82 -0.90
C PRO A 125 -4.09 15.57 0.40
N TYR A 126 -2.80 15.85 0.63
CA TYR A 126 -2.39 16.74 1.71
C TYR A 126 -2.75 18.20 1.39
N VAL A 127 -3.42 18.87 2.31
CA VAL A 127 -3.72 20.29 2.22
C VAL A 127 -3.30 20.98 3.51
N TRP A 128 -2.33 21.89 3.44
CA TRP A 128 -1.86 22.63 4.61
C TRP A 128 -3.00 23.37 5.31
N GLY A 129 -3.17 23.12 6.62
CA GLY A 129 -4.28 23.66 7.43
C GLY A 129 -5.62 22.98 7.20
N GLY A 130 -5.71 22.02 6.29
CA GLY A 130 -6.93 21.24 6.06
C GLY A 130 -7.31 20.41 7.28
N SER A 131 -8.61 20.29 7.55
CA SER A 131 -9.11 19.66 8.78
C SER A 131 -10.49 19.02 8.65
N SER A 132 -10.98 18.85 7.43
CA SER A 132 -12.28 18.23 7.16
C SER A 132 -12.31 17.58 5.77
N PRO A 133 -13.24 16.63 5.51
CA PRO A 133 -13.36 16.02 4.20
C PRO A 133 -13.58 17.01 3.05
N SER A 134 -14.20 18.17 3.33
CA SER A 134 -14.45 19.19 2.30
C SER A 134 -13.22 20.01 1.94
N THR A 135 -12.24 20.11 2.83
CA THR A 135 -11.01 20.88 2.64
C THR A 135 -9.81 19.97 2.39
N SER A 136 -9.98 18.64 2.50
CA SER A 136 -8.92 17.69 2.76
C SER A 136 -8.20 17.98 4.10
N PHE A 137 -7.01 17.43 4.31
CA PHE A 137 -6.37 17.40 5.62
C PHE A 137 -4.89 17.76 5.54
N ASP A 138 -4.35 18.32 6.63
CA ASP A 138 -2.96 18.18 7.00
C ASP A 138 -2.78 17.00 7.97
N CYS A 139 -1.54 16.68 8.38
CA CYS A 139 -1.27 15.54 9.25
C CYS A 139 -2.06 15.58 10.57
N SER A 140 -2.08 16.70 11.22
CA SER A 140 -2.76 16.90 12.51
C SER A 140 -4.25 17.11 12.36
N GLY A 141 -4.72 17.70 11.24
CA GLY A 141 -6.11 17.83 10.89
C GLY A 141 -6.77 16.47 10.68
N PHE A 142 -6.10 15.59 9.96
CA PHE A 142 -6.53 14.21 9.75
C PHE A 142 -6.68 13.47 11.09
N VAL A 143 -5.63 13.46 11.91
CA VAL A 143 -5.66 12.76 13.20
C VAL A 143 -6.74 13.38 14.12
N SER A 144 -6.81 14.71 14.23
CA SER A 144 -7.86 15.37 15.04
C SER A 144 -9.26 15.00 14.57
N TRP A 145 -9.49 14.99 13.25
CA TRP A 145 -10.77 14.59 12.68
C TRP A 145 -11.13 13.16 13.05
N VAL A 146 -10.22 12.23 12.80
CA VAL A 146 -10.45 10.79 13.05
C VAL A 146 -10.77 10.54 14.52
N ILE A 147 -9.96 11.05 15.46
CA ILE A 147 -10.19 10.81 16.89
C ILE A 147 -11.48 11.46 17.39
N ASN A 148 -11.83 12.67 16.92
CA ASN A 148 -13.10 13.31 17.29
C ASN A 148 -14.34 12.54 16.77
N HIS A 149 -14.22 11.78 15.68
CA HIS A 149 -15.27 10.92 15.16
C HIS A 149 -15.21 9.47 15.69
N SER A 150 -14.26 9.19 16.59
CA SER A 150 -14.06 7.88 17.20
C SER A 150 -14.20 7.88 18.73
N GLY A 151 -14.84 8.91 19.29
CA GLY A 151 -15.20 8.94 20.72
C GLY A 151 -14.49 9.99 21.56
N TRP A 152 -13.53 10.75 21.00
CA TRP A 152 -12.90 11.89 21.69
C TRP A 152 -13.49 13.22 21.23
N ASP A 153 -13.28 14.24 22.05
CA ASP A 153 -13.63 15.64 21.73
C ASP A 153 -12.42 16.53 22.08
N VAL A 154 -11.41 16.48 21.23
CA VAL A 154 -10.18 17.26 21.42
C VAL A 154 -10.13 18.52 20.56
N GLY A 155 -11.15 18.72 19.71
CA GLY A 155 -11.18 19.82 18.76
C GLY A 155 -10.08 19.71 17.69
N ARG A 156 -9.75 20.84 17.04
CA ARG A 156 -8.67 20.91 16.04
C ARG A 156 -7.35 21.27 16.73
N LEU A 157 -6.48 20.30 16.90
CA LEU A 157 -5.14 20.47 17.45
C LEU A 157 -4.07 20.34 16.36
N GLY A 158 -2.96 21.08 16.49
CA GLY A 158 -1.74 20.82 15.71
C GLY A 158 -0.99 19.60 16.24
N ALA A 159 0.02 19.13 15.50
CA ALA A 159 0.80 17.94 15.88
C ALA A 159 1.42 18.06 17.31
N GLN A 160 1.95 19.23 17.65
CA GLN A 160 2.46 19.49 19.01
C GLN A 160 1.32 19.47 20.06
N GLY A 161 0.14 20.00 19.71
CA GLY A 161 -1.03 20.00 20.62
C GLY A 161 -1.51 18.57 20.90
N LEU A 162 -1.64 17.74 19.88
CA LEU A 162 -1.94 16.31 20.03
C LEU A 162 -0.91 15.60 20.89
N CYS A 163 0.38 15.89 20.65
CA CYS A 163 1.46 15.33 21.45
C CYS A 163 1.35 15.71 22.92
N ASN A 164 0.93 16.93 23.23
CA ASN A 164 0.84 17.44 24.61
C ASN A 164 -0.30 16.80 25.41
N ILE A 165 -1.40 16.40 24.77
CA ILE A 165 -2.53 15.74 25.45
C ILE A 165 -2.31 14.24 25.65
N CYS A 166 -1.34 13.64 24.94
CA CYS A 166 -1.06 12.22 25.02
C CYS A 166 -0.10 11.87 26.16
N THR A 167 -0.37 10.77 26.86
CA THR A 167 0.59 10.13 27.75
C THR A 167 1.70 9.45 26.93
N PRO A 168 3.00 9.71 27.20
CA PRO A 168 4.10 9.04 26.52
C PRO A 168 4.05 7.52 26.67
N VAL A 169 4.28 6.80 25.57
CA VAL A 169 4.30 5.33 25.51
C VAL A 169 5.68 4.85 25.07
N PRO A 170 6.35 3.98 25.87
CA PRO A 170 7.57 3.32 25.43
C PRO A 170 7.31 2.46 24.18
N SER A 171 8.28 2.37 23.26
CA SER A 171 8.14 1.60 22.02
C SER A 171 7.79 0.12 22.25
N ALA A 172 8.24 -0.46 23.37
CA ALA A 172 7.90 -1.83 23.74
C ALA A 172 6.41 -2.02 24.13
N ASN A 173 5.69 -0.94 24.43
CA ASN A 173 4.32 -0.96 24.94
C ASN A 173 3.33 -0.28 23.98
N VAL A 174 3.78 0.09 22.78
CA VAL A 174 2.93 0.69 21.76
C VAL A 174 1.92 -0.31 21.25
N LYS A 175 0.69 0.13 21.09
CA LYS A 175 -0.39 -0.68 20.54
C LYS A 175 -1.14 0.07 19.42
N PRO A 176 -1.85 -0.63 18.55
CA PRO A 176 -2.74 0.01 17.58
C PRO A 176 -3.65 1.04 18.23
N GLY A 177 -3.79 2.21 17.59
CA GLY A 177 -4.53 3.36 18.11
C GLY A 177 -3.68 4.39 18.87
N ASP A 178 -2.47 4.05 19.31
CA ASP A 178 -1.53 5.04 19.82
C ASP A 178 -1.08 5.99 18.70
N LEU A 179 -0.77 7.22 19.04
CA LEU A 179 -0.26 8.20 18.07
C LEU A 179 1.27 8.11 18.00
N VAL A 180 1.81 8.30 16.80
CA VAL A 180 3.25 8.39 16.57
C VAL A 180 3.60 9.80 16.13
N PHE A 181 4.62 10.38 16.76
CA PHE A 181 5.03 11.77 16.60
C PHE A 181 6.44 11.88 16.06
N PHE A 182 6.64 12.88 15.20
CA PHE A 182 7.92 13.14 14.54
C PHE A 182 8.31 14.61 14.66
N THR A 183 9.62 14.87 14.58
CA THR A 183 10.21 16.21 14.58
C THR A 183 11.04 16.42 13.33
N GLY A 184 11.20 17.67 12.89
CA GLY A 184 12.09 18.00 11.78
C GLY A 184 11.63 17.52 10.40
N THR A 185 10.37 17.11 10.24
CA THR A 185 9.81 16.75 8.92
C THR A 185 9.62 17.99 8.02
N TYR A 186 9.55 19.15 8.60
CA TYR A 186 9.67 20.47 7.97
C TYR A 186 10.22 21.47 9.00
N ASP A 187 10.59 22.68 8.55
CA ASP A 187 11.19 23.72 9.39
C ASP A 187 10.16 24.31 10.36
N THR A 188 10.06 23.69 11.53
CA THR A 188 9.23 24.13 12.67
C THR A 188 9.81 23.63 14.00
N PRO A 189 9.75 24.40 15.07
CA PRO A 189 10.11 23.93 16.39
C PRO A 189 9.17 22.85 16.91
N GLY A 190 9.73 21.82 17.54
CA GLY A 190 8.96 20.76 18.21
C GLY A 190 8.40 19.70 17.25
N VAL A 191 7.22 19.17 17.59
CA VAL A 191 6.58 18.11 16.81
C VAL A 191 6.01 18.67 15.52
N SER A 192 6.49 18.13 14.40
CA SER A 192 6.16 18.58 13.05
C SER A 192 5.20 17.66 12.30
N HIS A 193 5.08 16.38 12.71
CA HIS A 193 4.19 15.42 12.06
C HIS A 193 3.61 14.42 13.05
N VAL A 194 2.46 13.83 12.68
CA VAL A 194 1.75 12.85 13.49
C VAL A 194 1.04 11.83 12.60
N GLY A 195 1.02 10.58 13.04
CA GLY A 195 0.24 9.48 12.47
C GLY A 195 -0.43 8.65 13.55
N ILE A 196 -1.25 7.69 13.15
CA ILE A 196 -1.90 6.70 14.02
C ILE A 196 -1.18 5.37 13.80
N TYR A 197 -0.64 4.79 14.87
CA TYR A 197 0.00 3.49 14.82
C TYR A 197 -1.04 2.38 14.59
N VAL A 198 -0.77 1.47 13.66
CA VAL A 198 -1.71 0.42 13.25
C VAL A 198 -1.17 -1.01 13.45
N GLY A 199 -0.07 -1.15 14.17
CA GLY A 199 0.60 -2.44 14.39
C GLY A 199 1.74 -2.70 13.39
N ASN A 200 2.58 -3.71 13.66
CA ASN A 200 3.66 -4.19 12.78
C ASN A 200 4.59 -3.09 12.25
N ASN A 201 4.89 -2.08 13.06
CA ASN A 201 5.67 -0.89 12.67
C ASN A 201 5.07 -0.14 11.47
N MET A 202 3.74 -0.13 11.37
CA MET A 202 3.01 0.65 10.38
C MET A 202 2.22 1.77 11.04
N MET A 203 1.98 2.83 10.32
CA MET A 203 1.06 3.91 10.68
C MET A 203 0.17 4.27 9.51
N ILE A 204 -1.03 4.80 9.80
CA ILE A 204 -1.81 5.57 8.84
C ILE A 204 -1.63 7.06 9.14
N HIS A 205 -1.34 7.85 8.13
CA HIS A 205 -1.08 9.28 8.30
C HIS A 205 -1.52 10.08 7.08
N CYS A 206 -1.70 11.38 7.26
CA CYS A 206 -1.83 12.29 6.14
C CYS A 206 -0.42 12.69 5.68
N GLY A 207 0.10 11.87 4.76
CA GLY A 207 1.16 12.23 3.85
C GLY A 207 0.55 12.90 2.62
N ASP A 208 1.10 12.67 1.45
CA ASP A 208 0.49 13.09 0.20
C ASP A 208 0.55 11.94 -0.81
N PRO A 209 -0.52 11.14 -0.88
CA PRO A 209 -1.82 11.24 -0.20
C PRO A 209 -1.86 10.63 1.23
N ILE A 210 -3.06 10.65 1.87
CA ILE A 210 -3.32 9.85 3.09
C ILE A 210 -3.10 8.37 2.73
N SER A 211 -2.20 7.73 3.48
CA SER A 211 -1.77 6.36 3.19
C SER A 211 -1.21 5.67 4.43
N TYR A 212 -0.98 4.37 4.32
CA TYR A 212 -0.16 3.64 5.27
C TYR A 212 1.33 3.87 5.01
N ALA A 213 2.14 3.91 6.05
CA ALA A 213 3.59 4.08 5.95
C ALA A 213 4.34 3.15 6.91
N ASN A 214 5.47 2.61 6.43
CA ASN A 214 6.32 1.73 7.21
C ASN A 214 7.30 2.55 8.06
N LEU A 215 7.17 2.42 9.38
CA LEU A 215 8.01 3.12 10.36
C LEU A 215 9.46 2.64 10.40
N ASN A 216 9.80 1.50 9.77
CA ASN A 216 11.17 1.02 9.66
C ASN A 216 11.99 1.77 8.59
N LEU A 217 11.35 2.58 7.74
CA LEU A 217 12.07 3.37 6.75
C LEU A 217 12.98 4.41 7.43
N ASN A 218 14.18 4.59 6.88
CA ASN A 218 15.19 5.51 7.41
C ASN A 218 14.66 6.91 7.65
N TYR A 219 13.78 7.40 6.78
CA TYR A 219 13.15 8.71 6.95
C TYR A 219 12.38 8.80 8.27
N TRP A 220 11.47 7.87 8.53
CA TRP A 220 10.68 7.88 9.75
C TRP A 220 11.51 7.63 10.99
N GLN A 221 12.50 6.74 10.90
CA GLN A 221 13.42 6.48 12.02
C GLN A 221 14.25 7.71 12.40
N SER A 222 14.72 8.49 11.43
CA SER A 222 15.52 9.69 11.68
C SER A 222 14.73 10.87 12.25
N HIS A 223 13.42 10.89 12.03
CA HIS A 223 12.52 11.94 12.52
C HIS A 223 11.68 11.51 13.71
N PHE A 224 11.77 10.24 14.11
CA PHE A 224 10.97 9.70 15.22
C PHE A 224 11.24 10.47 16.51
N TYR A 225 10.14 10.89 17.16
CA TYR A 225 10.20 11.56 18.47
C TYR A 225 9.70 10.65 19.59
N ARG A 226 8.44 10.24 19.55
CA ARG A 226 7.84 9.32 20.54
C ARG A 226 6.48 8.79 20.10
N TYR A 227 6.03 7.77 20.80
CA TYR A 227 4.62 7.38 20.81
C TYR A 227 3.86 8.07 21.94
N GLY A 228 2.54 8.21 21.78
CA GLY A 228 1.66 8.76 22.80
C GLY A 228 0.28 8.15 22.74
N ARG A 229 -0.29 7.89 23.91
CA ARG A 229 -1.63 7.35 24.08
C ARG A 229 -2.60 8.45 24.44
N LEU A 230 -3.73 8.49 23.76
CA LEU A 230 -4.85 9.37 24.09
C LEU A 230 -5.39 9.07 25.50
N PRO A 231 -5.92 10.09 26.23
CA PRO A 231 -6.48 9.93 27.57
C PRO A 231 -7.76 9.09 27.58
#